data_a2be0b2ce7fc434e4f90942257769c50
#
_entry.id   a2be0b2ce7fc434e4f90942257769c50
#
_cell.length_a   1.000
_cell.length_b   1.000
_cell.length_c   1.000
_cell.angle_alpha   90.00
_cell.angle_beta   90.00
_cell.angle_gamma   90.00
#
_symmetry.space_group_name_H-M   'P 1'
#
loop_
_entity.id
_entity.type
_entity.pdbx_description
1 polymer ?
#
loop_
_entity_poly.entity_id
_entity_poly.type
_entity_poly.pdbx_seq_one_letter_code
_entity_poly.pdbx_strand_id
1 'polypeptide(L)'
;MFILLLIILCIFFILYLKFKNYVPILMYHRIADIPGDRNALSQEKFAEQLAYLAAHNYHTITPQDLYNHYVNKTKLPKNPILLTFDDGYQDNYTKALPLLKKYNMTAVVFPIYNWIGKPNKWENFGKQETLTMNLTELKSWLNHNLDIQPHTANHPFLTQCNEEKLKLEIIDTKTKFEKLLDKSMDYLCYPYGFFNQEVIDIAQKANYKMAFAIFENVPLWHIDLFALPRIPIPSHQKMWEFKLKVSSIHIIFVAMRKWERQFKQIKNKFK
;
A
#
# COMPACT_ATOMS: atom_id res chain seq x y z
N MET A 1 27.93 -18.96 24.83
CA MET A 1 26.92 -19.41 23.85
C MET A 1 25.49 -19.29 24.39
N PHE A 2 25.17 -19.84 25.56
CA PHE A 2 23.83 -19.82 26.18
C PHE A 2 23.29 -18.39 26.48
N ILE A 3 24.11 -17.52 27.05
CA ILE A 3 23.74 -16.10 27.36
C ILE A 3 23.42 -15.34 26.08
N LEU A 4 24.18 -15.51 25.01
CA LEU A 4 23.94 -14.85 23.73
C LEU A 4 22.61 -15.30 23.12
N LEU A 5 22.28 -16.60 23.21
CA LEU A 5 21.00 -17.13 22.76
C LEU A 5 19.82 -16.54 23.54
N LEU A 6 19.95 -16.43 24.87
CA LEU A 6 18.94 -15.78 25.71
C LEU A 6 18.72 -14.31 25.34
N ILE A 7 19.80 -13.55 25.11
CA ILE A 7 19.71 -12.16 24.67
C ILE A 7 18.96 -12.06 23.33
N ILE A 8 19.28 -12.91 22.35
CA ILE A 8 18.61 -12.95 21.05
C ILE A 8 17.11 -13.25 21.23
N LEU A 9 16.76 -14.24 22.04
CA LEU A 9 15.37 -14.59 22.32
C LEU A 9 14.61 -13.47 23.02
N CYS A 10 15.24 -12.77 23.97
CA CYS A 10 14.67 -11.60 24.63
C CYS A 10 14.42 -10.45 23.65
N ILE A 11 15.38 -10.13 22.78
CA ILE A 11 15.23 -9.12 21.74
C ILE A 11 14.06 -9.49 20.80
N PHE A 12 14.02 -10.75 20.35
CA PHE A 12 12.96 -11.23 19.48
C PHE A 12 11.58 -11.13 20.15
N PHE A 13 11.49 -11.50 21.43
CA PHE A 13 10.27 -11.39 22.21
C PHE A 13 9.81 -9.93 22.40
N ILE A 14 10.73 -9.00 22.68
CA ILE A 14 10.43 -7.57 22.79
C ILE A 14 9.90 -7.03 21.45
N LEU A 15 10.57 -7.38 20.34
CA LEU A 15 10.12 -7.00 19.01
C LEU A 15 8.75 -7.59 18.68
N TYR A 16 8.52 -8.86 19.03
CA TYR A 16 7.22 -9.50 18.87
C TYR A 16 6.12 -8.77 19.63
N LEU A 17 6.33 -8.43 20.92
CA LEU A 17 5.37 -7.68 21.72
C LEU A 17 5.08 -6.30 21.11
N LYS A 18 6.10 -5.64 20.57
CA LYS A 18 5.97 -4.34 19.92
C LYS A 18 5.16 -4.41 18.62
N PHE A 19 5.34 -5.46 17.82
CA PHE A 19 4.75 -5.56 16.49
C PHE A 19 3.61 -6.58 16.38
N LYS A 20 3.18 -7.22 17.47
CA LYS A 20 2.08 -8.21 17.45
C LYS A 20 0.75 -7.67 16.94
N ASN A 21 0.55 -6.34 17.03
CA ASN A 21 -0.64 -5.66 16.54
C ASN A 21 -0.40 -4.95 15.20
N TYR A 22 0.71 -5.24 14.52
CA TYR A 22 0.97 -4.69 13.21
C TYR A 22 -0.04 -5.22 12.20
N VAL A 23 -0.61 -4.29 11.42
CA VAL A 23 -1.54 -4.61 10.33
C VAL A 23 -0.76 -4.63 9.02
N PRO A 24 -0.61 -5.79 8.36
CA PRO A 24 0.00 -5.83 7.03
C PRO A 24 -0.84 -5.04 6.03
N ILE A 25 -0.20 -4.15 5.28
CA ILE A 25 -0.81 -3.39 4.18
C ILE A 25 -0.11 -3.84 2.90
N LEU A 26 -0.81 -4.63 2.08
CA LEU A 26 -0.23 -5.19 0.85
C LEU A 26 -0.42 -4.22 -0.32
N MET A 27 0.65 -4.02 -1.09
CA MET A 27 0.67 -3.17 -2.26
C MET A 27 0.76 -4.01 -3.52
N TYR A 28 -0.33 -4.06 -4.27
CA TYR A 28 -0.45 -4.59 -5.62
C TYR A 28 -0.51 -3.44 -6.63
N HIS A 29 -0.32 -3.76 -7.90
CA HIS A 29 -0.59 -2.84 -9.02
C HIS A 29 -1.49 -3.56 -10.02
N ARG A 30 -0.96 -4.47 -10.80
CA ARG A 30 -1.63 -5.17 -11.88
C ARG A 30 -1.92 -6.62 -11.52
N ILE A 31 -3.06 -7.12 -11.97
CA ILE A 31 -3.37 -8.55 -11.94
C ILE A 31 -3.41 -9.06 -13.38
N ALA A 32 -2.21 -9.37 -13.90
CA ALA A 32 -2.01 -9.71 -15.30
C ALA A 32 -0.77 -10.58 -15.50
N ASP A 33 -0.76 -11.37 -16.55
CA ASP A 33 0.41 -12.13 -16.99
C ASP A 33 1.19 -11.31 -18.03
N ILE A 34 2.15 -10.52 -17.57
CA ILE A 34 2.99 -9.67 -18.43
C ILE A 34 4.45 -10.02 -18.17
N PRO A 35 5.11 -10.72 -19.11
CA PRO A 35 6.50 -11.09 -18.97
C PRO A 35 7.39 -9.84 -18.74
N GLY A 36 8.28 -9.92 -17.74
CA GLY A 36 9.20 -8.84 -17.40
C GLY A 36 8.60 -7.67 -16.61
N ASP A 37 7.28 -7.60 -16.44
CA ASP A 37 6.67 -6.60 -15.56
C ASP A 37 6.69 -7.05 -14.11
N ARG A 38 7.49 -6.38 -13.29
CA ARG A 38 7.62 -6.66 -11.86
C ARG A 38 6.32 -6.40 -11.10
N ASN A 39 5.49 -5.48 -11.58
CA ASN A 39 4.28 -5.03 -10.92
C ASN A 39 3.03 -5.81 -11.39
N ALA A 40 3.17 -6.73 -12.36
CA ALA A 40 2.07 -7.54 -12.87
C ALA A 40 2.07 -8.93 -12.25
N LEU A 41 1.28 -9.15 -11.20
CA LEU A 41 1.07 -10.45 -10.59
C LEU A 41 0.04 -11.25 -11.41
N SER A 42 0.30 -12.52 -11.71
CA SER A 42 -0.67 -13.33 -12.44
C SER A 42 -1.97 -13.53 -11.66
N GLN A 43 -3.07 -13.67 -12.38
CA GLN A 43 -4.39 -13.90 -11.78
C GLN A 43 -4.41 -15.18 -10.94
N GLU A 44 -3.69 -16.22 -11.36
CA GLU A 44 -3.57 -17.49 -10.65
C GLU A 44 -2.87 -17.28 -9.30
N LYS A 45 -1.71 -16.62 -9.28
CA LYS A 45 -0.98 -16.32 -8.03
C LYS A 45 -1.80 -15.44 -7.09
N PHE A 46 -2.52 -14.46 -7.63
CA PHE A 46 -3.41 -13.63 -6.82
C PHE A 46 -4.52 -14.47 -6.18
N ALA A 47 -5.13 -15.38 -6.95
CA ALA A 47 -6.15 -16.32 -6.44
C ALA A 47 -5.59 -17.23 -5.34
N GLU A 48 -4.37 -17.76 -5.50
CA GLU A 48 -3.68 -18.55 -4.46
C GLU A 48 -3.45 -17.75 -3.18
N GLN A 49 -3.06 -16.47 -3.31
CA GLN A 49 -2.85 -15.58 -2.17
C GLN A 49 -4.15 -15.31 -1.42
N LEU A 50 -5.25 -15.01 -2.13
CA LEU A 50 -6.56 -14.82 -1.50
C LEU A 50 -7.09 -16.11 -0.85
N ALA A 51 -6.92 -17.26 -1.50
CA ALA A 51 -7.27 -18.56 -0.92
C ALA A 51 -6.51 -18.82 0.39
N TYR A 52 -5.21 -18.51 0.42
CA TYR A 52 -4.41 -18.62 1.64
C TYR A 52 -4.92 -17.70 2.75
N LEU A 53 -5.19 -16.43 2.44
CA LEU A 53 -5.72 -15.48 3.41
C LEU A 53 -7.05 -15.96 4.01
N ALA A 54 -7.97 -16.44 3.16
CA ALA A 54 -9.25 -16.98 3.60
C ALA A 54 -9.09 -18.22 4.49
N ALA A 55 -8.27 -19.18 4.07
CA ALA A 55 -8.02 -20.42 4.81
C ALA A 55 -7.35 -20.20 6.18
N HIS A 56 -6.65 -19.07 6.38
CA HIS A 56 -5.97 -18.72 7.63
C HIS A 56 -6.70 -17.63 8.42
N ASN A 57 -7.98 -17.41 8.13
CA ASN A 57 -8.84 -16.45 8.84
C ASN A 57 -8.26 -15.01 8.88
N TYR A 58 -7.65 -14.57 7.78
CA TYR A 58 -7.35 -13.15 7.59
C TYR A 58 -8.64 -12.42 7.25
N HIS A 59 -8.83 -11.25 7.85
CA HIS A 59 -9.96 -10.38 7.59
C HIS A 59 -9.49 -9.11 6.92
N THR A 60 -9.93 -8.89 5.69
CA THR A 60 -9.61 -7.63 5.01
C THR A 60 -10.36 -6.48 5.65
N ILE A 61 -9.68 -5.35 5.81
CA ILE A 61 -10.19 -4.12 6.39
C ILE A 61 -10.12 -2.97 5.38
N THR A 62 -10.87 -1.91 5.63
CA THR A 62 -10.82 -0.67 4.85
C THR A 62 -9.79 0.31 5.41
N PRO A 63 -9.35 1.33 4.62
CA PRO A 63 -8.56 2.44 5.16
C PRO A 63 -9.25 3.16 6.32
N GLN A 64 -10.59 3.26 6.31
CA GLN A 64 -11.36 3.85 7.40
C GLN A 64 -11.26 3.04 8.70
N ASP A 65 -11.32 1.69 8.62
CA ASP A 65 -11.12 0.82 9.78
C ASP A 65 -9.73 1.00 10.38
N LEU A 66 -8.71 1.09 9.51
CA LEU A 66 -7.33 1.31 9.92
C LEU A 66 -7.15 2.68 10.61
N TYR A 67 -7.75 3.74 10.06
CA TYR A 67 -7.77 5.07 10.68
C TYR A 67 -8.44 5.03 12.05
N ASN A 68 -9.62 4.44 12.14
CA ASN A 68 -10.36 4.32 13.39
C ASN A 68 -9.57 3.52 14.44
N HIS A 69 -8.83 2.51 14.01
CA HIS A 69 -7.97 1.75 14.91
C HIS A 69 -6.83 2.61 15.49
N TYR A 70 -6.14 3.37 14.66
CA TYR A 70 -5.01 4.16 15.13
C TYR A 70 -5.42 5.38 15.93
N VAL A 71 -6.48 6.08 15.53
CA VAL A 71 -6.91 7.35 16.14
C VAL A 71 -7.94 7.12 17.25
N ASN A 72 -9.00 6.38 16.93
CA ASN A 72 -10.15 6.18 17.84
C ASN A 72 -10.02 4.92 18.72
N LYS A 73 -8.91 4.16 18.58
CA LYS A 73 -8.65 2.91 19.31
C LYS A 73 -9.70 1.82 19.09
N THR A 74 -10.40 1.87 17.96
CA THR A 74 -11.40 0.85 17.60
C THR A 74 -10.71 -0.50 17.40
N LYS A 75 -11.34 -1.56 17.92
CA LYS A 75 -10.80 -2.92 17.82
C LYS A 75 -10.98 -3.45 16.39
N LEU A 76 -9.90 -3.92 15.79
CA LEU A 76 -9.94 -4.64 14.51
C LEU A 76 -10.33 -6.11 14.68
N PRO A 77 -10.81 -6.78 13.62
CA PRO A 77 -11.01 -8.22 13.61
C PRO A 77 -9.69 -8.96 13.87
N LYS A 78 -9.76 -10.28 14.07
CA LYS A 78 -8.53 -11.10 14.15
C LYS A 78 -7.83 -11.14 12.79
N ASN A 79 -6.50 -11.19 12.81
CA ASN A 79 -5.65 -11.23 11.61
C ASN A 79 -6.07 -10.17 10.57
N PRO A 80 -6.11 -8.85 10.93
CA PRO A 80 -6.51 -7.82 10.00
C PRO A 80 -5.46 -7.63 8.91
N ILE A 81 -5.90 -7.35 7.68
CA ILE A 81 -5.02 -7.08 6.55
C ILE A 81 -5.68 -6.06 5.61
N LEU A 82 -4.92 -5.11 5.09
CA LEU A 82 -5.39 -4.16 4.09
C LEU A 82 -4.80 -4.50 2.72
N LEU A 83 -5.66 -4.68 1.72
CA LEU A 83 -5.27 -4.90 0.33
C LEU A 83 -5.36 -3.57 -0.43
N THR A 84 -4.27 -3.16 -1.08
CA THR A 84 -4.22 -1.91 -1.85
C THR A 84 -3.75 -2.18 -3.28
N PHE A 85 -4.32 -1.45 -4.24
CA PHE A 85 -3.97 -1.52 -5.66
C PHE A 85 -3.61 -0.11 -6.13
N ASP A 86 -2.41 0.08 -6.66
CA ASP A 86 -1.97 1.37 -7.19
C ASP A 86 -2.34 1.52 -8.67
N ASP A 87 -2.30 2.77 -9.16
CA ASP A 87 -2.48 3.20 -10.54
C ASP A 87 -3.89 3.04 -11.13
N GLY A 88 -4.73 2.18 -10.56
CA GLY A 88 -6.10 1.97 -11.04
C GLY A 88 -6.18 1.26 -12.38
N TYR A 89 -5.32 0.27 -12.64
CA TYR A 89 -5.35 -0.53 -13.87
C TYR A 89 -6.69 -1.25 -14.09
N GLN A 90 -7.10 -1.37 -15.35
CA GLN A 90 -8.36 -2.03 -15.72
C GLN A 90 -8.42 -3.51 -15.28
N ASP A 91 -7.27 -4.18 -15.22
CA ASP A 91 -7.19 -5.56 -14.74
C ASP A 91 -7.55 -5.70 -13.24
N ASN A 92 -7.50 -4.63 -12.46
CA ASN A 92 -8.04 -4.65 -11.10
C ASN A 92 -9.56 -4.86 -11.13
N TYR A 93 -10.26 -4.24 -12.07
CA TYR A 93 -11.71 -4.44 -12.25
C TYR A 93 -12.02 -5.79 -12.91
N THR A 94 -11.35 -6.14 -14.00
CA THR A 94 -11.72 -7.30 -14.80
C THR A 94 -11.23 -8.64 -14.21
N LYS A 95 -10.16 -8.65 -13.42
CA LYS A 95 -9.53 -9.85 -12.88
C LYS A 95 -9.49 -9.90 -11.36
N ALA A 96 -9.12 -8.79 -10.67
CA ALA A 96 -9.03 -8.80 -9.21
C ALA A 96 -10.41 -8.74 -8.55
N LEU A 97 -11.32 -7.89 -9.01
CA LEU A 97 -12.66 -7.75 -8.43
C LEU A 97 -13.46 -9.07 -8.36
N PRO A 98 -13.53 -9.91 -9.41
CA PRO A 98 -14.23 -11.19 -9.32
C PRO A 98 -13.64 -12.11 -8.24
N LEU A 99 -12.32 -12.11 -8.05
CA LEU A 99 -11.64 -12.90 -7.03
C LEU A 99 -11.88 -12.34 -5.63
N LEU A 100 -11.82 -11.02 -5.44
CA LEU A 100 -12.16 -10.37 -4.17
C LEU A 100 -13.59 -10.71 -3.74
N LYS A 101 -14.55 -10.67 -4.68
CA LYS A 101 -15.95 -11.09 -4.44
C LYS A 101 -16.04 -12.56 -4.05
N LYS A 102 -15.36 -13.45 -4.78
CA LYS A 102 -15.35 -14.90 -4.50
C LYS A 102 -14.92 -15.21 -3.07
N TYR A 103 -13.95 -14.48 -2.54
CA TYR A 103 -13.43 -14.70 -1.18
C TYR A 103 -14.04 -13.76 -0.13
N ASN A 104 -15.04 -12.94 -0.50
CA ASN A 104 -15.67 -11.93 0.36
C ASN A 104 -14.63 -11.00 1.02
N MET A 105 -13.71 -10.48 0.21
CA MET A 105 -12.62 -9.60 0.65
C MET A 105 -12.83 -8.19 0.13
N THR A 106 -12.50 -7.19 0.98
CA THR A 106 -12.46 -5.77 0.59
C THR A 106 -11.05 -5.34 0.21
N ALA A 107 -10.94 -4.24 -0.54
CA ALA A 107 -9.69 -3.62 -0.95
C ALA A 107 -9.88 -2.14 -1.26
N VAL A 108 -8.78 -1.40 -1.37
CA VAL A 108 -8.78 -0.02 -1.89
C VAL A 108 -7.95 0.05 -3.15
N VAL A 109 -8.44 0.80 -4.14
CA VAL A 109 -7.67 1.16 -5.34
C VAL A 109 -7.32 2.64 -5.30
N PHE A 110 -6.12 2.99 -5.76
CA PHE A 110 -5.60 4.34 -5.85
C PHE A 110 -5.42 4.73 -7.34
N PRO A 111 -6.48 5.19 -8.03
CA PRO A 111 -6.36 5.60 -9.43
C PRO A 111 -5.69 6.96 -9.56
N ILE A 112 -5.03 7.18 -10.70
CA ILE A 112 -4.42 8.44 -11.12
C ILE A 112 -5.47 9.24 -11.89
N TYR A 113 -5.85 10.43 -11.42
CA TYR A 113 -7.01 11.17 -11.92
C TYR A 113 -7.02 11.41 -13.43
N ASN A 114 -5.93 11.94 -13.98
CA ASN A 114 -5.87 12.32 -15.40
C ASN A 114 -5.74 11.12 -16.35
N TRP A 115 -5.54 9.94 -15.81
CA TRP A 115 -5.38 8.69 -16.57
C TRP A 115 -6.63 7.80 -16.52
N ILE A 116 -7.70 8.17 -15.82
CA ILE A 116 -8.95 7.41 -15.75
C ILE A 116 -9.46 7.12 -17.17
N GLY A 117 -9.60 5.84 -17.51
CA GLY A 117 -10.05 5.32 -18.81
C GLY A 117 -9.03 5.50 -19.95
N LYS A 118 -7.77 5.76 -19.66
CA LYS A 118 -6.71 6.01 -20.64
C LYS A 118 -5.60 4.97 -20.54
N PRO A 119 -4.77 4.82 -21.59
CA PRO A 119 -3.55 4.02 -21.53
C PRO A 119 -2.53 4.59 -20.54
N ASN A 120 -1.78 3.72 -19.85
CA ASN A 120 -0.77 4.08 -18.86
C ASN A 120 0.52 4.62 -19.51
N LYS A 121 0.53 5.89 -19.88
CA LYS A 121 1.71 6.52 -20.52
C LYS A 121 2.73 7.09 -19.54
N TRP A 122 2.47 7.08 -18.26
CA TRP A 122 3.44 7.54 -17.22
C TRP A 122 4.57 6.54 -17.00
N GLU A 123 4.38 5.27 -17.41
CA GLU A 123 5.41 4.21 -17.38
C GLU A 123 6.01 4.02 -18.78
N ASN A 124 6.97 4.86 -19.15
CA ASN A 124 7.69 4.79 -20.45
C ASN A 124 8.80 3.73 -20.48
N PHE A 125 8.53 2.49 -20.05
CA PHE A 125 9.56 1.44 -19.97
C PHE A 125 9.45 0.37 -21.08
N GLY A 126 8.95 0.70 -22.27
CA GLY A 126 8.80 -0.26 -23.37
C GLY A 126 7.77 -1.38 -23.08
N LYS A 127 6.94 -1.19 -22.08
CA LYS A 127 5.89 -2.13 -21.70
C LYS A 127 4.65 -1.95 -22.56
N GLN A 128 3.91 -3.04 -22.73
CA GLN A 128 2.61 -3.01 -23.40
C GLN A 128 1.69 -1.97 -22.76
N GLU A 129 1.18 -1.01 -23.53
CA GLU A 129 0.17 -0.06 -23.08
C GLU A 129 -1.04 -0.81 -22.53
N THR A 130 -1.48 -0.43 -21.33
CA THR A 130 -2.62 -1.03 -20.66
C THR A 130 -3.56 0.07 -20.24
N LEU A 131 -4.86 -0.20 -20.33
CA LEU A 131 -5.88 0.73 -19.90
C LEU A 131 -5.95 0.79 -18.37
N THR A 132 -6.32 1.95 -17.87
CA THR A 132 -6.82 2.12 -16.50
C THR A 132 -8.34 1.99 -16.48
N MET A 133 -8.91 1.77 -15.30
CA MET A 133 -10.35 1.75 -15.10
C MET A 133 -10.99 3.05 -15.60
N ASN A 134 -12.07 2.95 -16.36
CA ASN A 134 -12.91 4.08 -16.71
C ASN A 134 -13.88 4.43 -15.55
N LEU A 135 -14.62 5.53 -15.70
CA LEU A 135 -15.51 6.00 -14.64
C LEU A 135 -16.62 5.00 -14.29
N THR A 136 -17.15 4.27 -15.25
CA THR A 136 -18.18 3.25 -15.01
C THR A 136 -17.62 2.10 -14.18
N GLU A 137 -16.39 1.66 -14.49
CA GLU A 137 -15.70 0.60 -13.76
C GLU A 137 -15.34 1.05 -12.33
N LEU A 138 -14.90 2.31 -12.15
CA LEU A 138 -14.65 2.88 -10.82
C LEU A 138 -15.94 2.95 -9.98
N LYS A 139 -17.05 3.43 -10.55
CA LYS A 139 -18.34 3.43 -9.84
C LYS A 139 -18.82 2.01 -9.50
N SER A 140 -18.63 1.07 -10.41
CA SER A 140 -18.94 -0.33 -10.15
C SER A 140 -18.08 -0.93 -9.04
N TRP A 141 -16.78 -0.55 -8.94
CA TRP A 141 -15.90 -0.93 -7.85
C TRP A 141 -16.47 -0.51 -6.49
N LEU A 142 -16.90 0.75 -6.35
CA LEU A 142 -17.53 1.27 -5.13
C LEU A 142 -18.82 0.52 -4.76
N ASN A 143 -19.65 0.15 -5.74
CA ASN A 143 -20.89 -0.59 -5.51
C ASN A 143 -20.68 -2.00 -4.94
N HIS A 144 -19.44 -2.49 -4.91
CA HIS A 144 -19.09 -3.80 -4.35
C HIS A 144 -18.43 -3.68 -2.96
N ASN A 145 -18.63 -2.57 -2.26
CA ASN A 145 -18.03 -2.26 -0.95
C ASN A 145 -16.49 -2.26 -0.95
N LEU A 146 -15.92 -1.87 -2.08
CA LEU A 146 -14.49 -1.63 -2.23
C LEU A 146 -14.24 -0.12 -2.19
N ASP A 147 -13.05 0.30 -1.75
CA ASP A 147 -12.75 1.71 -1.61
C ASP A 147 -11.95 2.27 -2.80
N ILE A 148 -12.07 3.57 -3.03
CA ILE A 148 -11.26 4.35 -3.98
C ILE A 148 -10.71 5.55 -3.25
N GLN A 149 -9.39 5.79 -3.40
CA GLN A 149 -8.68 6.93 -2.83
C GLN A 149 -7.64 7.46 -3.83
N PRO A 150 -7.24 8.75 -3.80
CA PRO A 150 -6.39 9.33 -4.81
C PRO A 150 -4.95 8.81 -4.87
N HIS A 151 -4.40 8.73 -6.11
CA HIS A 151 -2.98 8.55 -6.39
C HIS A 151 -2.42 9.72 -7.20
N THR A 152 -2.73 10.95 -6.80
CA THR A 152 -2.41 12.20 -7.48
C THR A 152 -3.10 12.40 -8.85
N ALA A 153 -2.82 13.52 -9.50
CA ALA A 153 -3.36 13.81 -10.83
C ALA A 153 -2.59 13.12 -11.95
N ASN A 154 -1.25 13.09 -11.88
CA ASN A 154 -0.37 12.70 -12.98
C ASN A 154 0.76 11.74 -12.59
N HIS A 155 0.80 11.25 -11.35
CA HIS A 155 1.81 10.33 -10.84
C HIS A 155 3.26 10.89 -10.86
N PRO A 156 3.53 12.14 -10.44
CA PRO A 156 4.89 12.68 -10.41
C PRO A 156 5.68 12.20 -9.18
N PHE A 157 7.00 12.38 -9.22
CA PHE A 157 7.80 12.38 -7.99
C PHE A 157 7.47 13.63 -7.18
N LEU A 158 6.60 13.52 -6.18
CA LEU A 158 6.10 14.65 -5.39
C LEU A 158 7.24 15.43 -4.71
N THR A 159 8.30 14.75 -4.29
CA THR A 159 9.48 15.38 -3.69
C THR A 159 10.29 16.27 -4.64
N GLN A 160 9.99 16.23 -5.94
CA GLN A 160 10.61 17.06 -6.98
C GLN A 160 9.67 18.14 -7.52
N CYS A 161 8.44 18.22 -7.00
CA CYS A 161 7.45 19.22 -7.37
C CYS A 161 7.63 20.48 -6.52
N ASN A 162 7.41 21.65 -7.12
CA ASN A 162 7.26 22.90 -6.36
C ASN A 162 5.88 22.95 -5.68
N GLU A 163 5.68 23.90 -4.79
CA GLU A 163 4.44 24.04 -4.00
C GLU A 163 3.19 24.19 -4.88
N GLU A 164 3.26 24.95 -5.97
CA GLU A 164 2.14 25.12 -6.90
C GLU A 164 1.73 23.78 -7.51
N LYS A 165 2.70 23.02 -8.00
CA LYS A 165 2.45 21.68 -8.56
C LYS A 165 1.96 20.70 -7.49
N LEU A 166 2.47 20.75 -6.26
CA LEU A 166 1.95 19.94 -5.17
C LEU A 166 0.48 20.23 -4.87
N LYS A 167 0.06 21.50 -4.91
CA LYS A 167 -1.36 21.86 -4.76
C LYS A 167 -2.22 21.23 -5.85
N LEU A 168 -1.81 21.31 -7.12
CA LEU A 168 -2.53 20.67 -8.24
C LEU A 168 -2.61 19.14 -8.09
N GLU A 169 -1.51 18.51 -7.70
CA GLU A 169 -1.41 17.05 -7.60
C GLU A 169 -2.15 16.48 -6.37
N ILE A 170 -2.27 17.23 -5.29
CA ILE A 170 -2.79 16.74 -4.01
C ILE A 170 -4.14 17.39 -3.68
N ILE A 171 -4.22 18.72 -3.61
CA ILE A 171 -5.43 19.44 -3.17
C ILE A 171 -6.52 19.39 -4.25
N ASP A 172 -6.18 19.87 -5.45
CA ASP A 172 -7.16 19.93 -6.54
C ASP A 172 -7.61 18.55 -6.98
N THR A 173 -6.69 17.58 -6.95
CA THR A 173 -7.01 16.17 -7.26
C THR A 173 -8.00 15.59 -6.28
N LYS A 174 -7.86 15.86 -4.98
CA LYS A 174 -8.84 15.46 -3.96
C LYS A 174 -10.23 15.99 -4.33
N THR A 175 -10.35 17.29 -4.53
CA THR A 175 -11.61 17.95 -4.86
C THR A 175 -12.23 17.40 -6.14
N LYS A 176 -11.40 17.13 -7.17
CA LYS A 176 -11.88 16.55 -8.43
C LYS A 176 -12.42 15.12 -8.26
N PHE A 177 -11.73 14.26 -7.48
CA PHE A 177 -12.22 12.93 -7.18
C PHE A 177 -13.50 12.95 -6.34
N GLU A 178 -13.58 13.81 -5.33
CA GLU A 178 -14.78 13.97 -4.50
C GLU A 178 -16.00 14.35 -5.34
N LYS A 179 -15.83 15.32 -6.27
CA LYS A 179 -16.87 15.70 -7.20
C LYS A 179 -17.23 14.60 -8.21
N LEU A 180 -16.23 13.85 -8.71
CA LEU A 180 -16.41 12.82 -9.73
C LEU A 180 -17.16 11.59 -9.20
N LEU A 181 -16.87 11.21 -7.95
CA LEU A 181 -17.36 9.97 -7.33
C LEU A 181 -18.41 10.19 -6.24
N ASP A 182 -18.74 11.47 -5.93
CA ASP A 182 -19.66 11.87 -4.85
C ASP A 182 -19.30 11.19 -3.52
N LYS A 183 -18.00 11.24 -3.16
CA LYS A 183 -17.44 10.54 -2.01
C LYS A 183 -16.23 11.28 -1.44
N SER A 184 -16.09 11.31 -0.11
CA SER A 184 -14.90 11.84 0.56
C SER A 184 -13.63 11.07 0.19
N MET A 185 -12.55 11.81 -0.08
CA MET A 185 -11.21 11.31 -0.34
C MET A 185 -10.31 11.61 0.85
N ASP A 186 -10.30 10.71 1.82
CA ASP A 186 -9.65 10.94 3.10
C ASP A 186 -8.20 10.42 3.17
N TYR A 187 -7.78 9.63 2.19
CA TYR A 187 -6.50 8.91 2.23
C TYR A 187 -5.73 9.11 0.92
N LEU A 188 -4.44 9.46 1.03
CA LEU A 188 -3.57 9.69 -0.13
C LEU A 188 -2.60 8.52 -0.30
N CYS A 189 -2.33 8.12 -1.54
CA CYS A 189 -1.22 7.24 -1.86
C CYS A 189 -0.14 8.04 -2.58
N TYR A 190 1.10 8.03 -2.04
CA TYR A 190 2.22 8.72 -2.67
C TYR A 190 2.76 7.94 -3.87
N PRO A 191 2.86 8.53 -5.08
CA PRO A 191 3.56 7.94 -6.20
C PRO A 191 4.97 7.49 -5.82
N TYR A 192 5.35 6.28 -6.23
CA TYR A 192 6.64 5.66 -5.90
C TYR A 192 6.90 5.53 -4.39
N GLY A 193 5.93 5.85 -3.53
CA GLY A 193 6.07 5.86 -2.08
C GLY A 193 7.01 6.94 -1.53
N PHE A 194 7.42 7.94 -2.33
CA PHE A 194 8.30 9.02 -1.91
C PHE A 194 7.54 10.23 -1.39
N PHE A 195 7.98 10.75 -0.26
CA PHE A 195 7.43 11.95 0.38
C PHE A 195 8.54 12.68 1.14
N ASN A 196 8.29 13.93 1.46
CA ASN A 196 9.06 14.77 2.37
C ASN A 196 8.09 15.60 3.25
N GLN A 197 8.61 16.44 4.13
CA GLN A 197 7.78 17.23 5.03
C GLN A 197 6.82 18.16 4.27
N GLU A 198 7.27 18.79 3.19
CA GLU A 198 6.44 19.68 2.37
C GLU A 198 5.23 18.94 1.76
N VAL A 199 5.44 17.72 1.25
CA VAL A 199 4.35 16.87 0.73
C VAL A 199 3.36 16.51 1.84
N ILE A 200 3.84 16.18 3.05
CA ILE A 200 2.98 15.90 4.21
C ILE A 200 2.17 17.15 4.57
N ASP A 201 2.81 18.31 4.66
CA ASP A 201 2.14 19.58 5.03
C ASP A 201 1.03 19.93 4.04
N ILE A 202 1.25 19.73 2.75
CA ILE A 202 0.23 19.95 1.71
C ILE A 202 -0.90 18.92 1.82
N ALA A 203 -0.60 17.65 2.10
CA ALA A 203 -1.63 16.62 2.31
C ALA A 203 -2.48 16.93 3.55
N GLN A 204 -1.87 17.41 4.64
CA GLN A 204 -2.58 17.85 5.84
C GLN A 204 -3.44 19.09 5.58
N LYS A 205 -2.95 20.09 4.86
CA LYS A 205 -3.72 21.26 4.43
C LYS A 205 -4.92 20.88 3.55
N ALA A 206 -4.80 19.79 2.78
CA ALA A 206 -5.91 19.24 1.99
C ALA A 206 -6.91 18.42 2.84
N ASN A 207 -6.73 18.33 4.17
CA ASN A 207 -7.53 17.51 5.07
C ASN A 207 -7.52 16.01 4.74
N TYR A 208 -6.41 15.48 4.20
CA TYR A 208 -6.21 14.05 4.23
C TYR A 208 -5.98 13.59 5.68
N LYS A 209 -6.48 12.41 6.02
CA LYS A 209 -6.39 11.82 7.36
C LYS A 209 -5.21 10.87 7.51
N MET A 210 -4.83 10.20 6.42
CA MET A 210 -3.68 9.29 6.34
C MET A 210 -3.08 9.33 4.94
N ALA A 211 -1.80 8.91 4.85
CA ALA A 211 -1.16 8.69 3.56
C ALA A 211 -0.32 7.41 3.56
N PHE A 212 -0.30 6.73 2.41
CA PHE A 212 0.37 5.47 2.19
C PHE A 212 1.69 5.66 1.44
N ALA A 213 2.75 5.08 1.98
CA ALA A 213 4.09 5.06 1.41
C ALA A 213 4.55 3.64 1.11
N ILE A 214 5.81 3.46 0.74
CA ILE A 214 6.45 2.15 0.60
C ILE A 214 7.31 1.87 1.83
N PHE A 215 7.38 0.62 2.22
CA PHE A 215 8.01 0.15 3.44
C PHE A 215 9.49 0.58 3.61
N GLU A 216 10.23 0.67 2.51
CA GLU A 216 11.63 1.07 2.52
C GLU A 216 11.84 2.53 2.95
N ASN A 217 10.84 3.38 2.74
CA ASN A 217 10.95 4.84 2.91
C ASN A 217 10.47 5.35 4.27
N VAL A 218 9.96 4.48 5.16
CA VAL A 218 9.37 4.90 6.44
C VAL A 218 10.10 4.35 7.66
N PRO A 219 10.17 5.10 8.78
CA PRO A 219 10.66 4.57 10.04
C PRO A 219 9.65 3.57 10.63
N LEU A 220 10.14 2.41 11.12
CA LEU A 220 9.28 1.35 11.65
C LEU A 220 8.95 1.47 13.13
N TRP A 221 9.64 2.36 13.82
CA TRP A 221 9.58 2.46 15.28
C TRP A 221 8.40 3.29 15.78
N HIS A 222 7.80 4.07 14.88
CA HIS A 222 6.68 4.96 15.17
C HIS A 222 5.69 4.87 14.01
N ILE A 223 4.39 4.78 14.33
CA ILE A 223 3.32 4.83 13.33
C ILE A 223 3.08 6.30 13.02
N ASP A 224 3.43 6.70 11.80
CA ASP A 224 3.08 8.00 11.26
C ASP A 224 1.90 7.81 10.30
N LEU A 225 0.79 8.48 10.58
CA LEU A 225 -0.42 8.39 9.75
C LEU A 225 -0.19 8.91 8.33
N PHE A 226 0.78 9.81 8.14
CA PHE A 226 1.15 10.33 6.82
C PHE A 226 2.32 9.58 6.16
N ALA A 227 2.74 8.45 6.73
CA ALA A 227 3.80 7.61 6.20
C ALA A 227 3.53 6.12 6.48
N LEU A 228 2.32 5.63 6.19
CA LEU A 228 1.96 4.23 6.45
C LEU A 228 2.71 3.29 5.50
N PRO A 229 3.51 2.36 6.03
CA PRO A 229 4.33 1.46 5.23
C PRO A 229 3.49 0.38 4.56
N ARG A 230 3.64 0.20 3.26
CA ARG A 230 3.02 -0.90 2.50
C ARG A 230 4.05 -1.91 2.04
N ILE A 231 3.65 -3.16 1.96
CA ILE A 231 4.47 -4.31 1.59
C ILE A 231 4.26 -4.60 0.09
N PRO A 232 5.25 -4.37 -0.78
CA PRO A 232 5.09 -4.64 -2.21
C PRO A 232 4.99 -6.14 -2.49
N ILE A 233 4.08 -6.50 -3.42
CA ILE A 233 3.87 -7.87 -3.90
C ILE A 233 4.26 -7.95 -5.38
N PRO A 234 5.52 -8.29 -5.69
CA PRO A 234 6.01 -8.35 -7.07
C PRO A 234 5.55 -9.62 -7.80
N SER A 235 5.60 -9.60 -9.14
CA SER A 235 5.21 -10.71 -10.04
C SER A 235 5.93 -12.03 -9.75
N HIS A 236 7.19 -11.99 -9.33
CA HIS A 236 8.01 -13.17 -9.01
C HIS A 236 7.79 -13.70 -7.58
N GLN A 237 6.84 -13.11 -6.82
CA GLN A 237 6.55 -13.50 -5.43
C GLN A 237 6.24 -14.99 -5.33
N LYS A 238 6.99 -15.71 -4.50
CA LYS A 238 6.72 -17.10 -4.15
C LYS A 238 5.75 -17.17 -2.97
N MET A 239 4.93 -18.21 -2.90
CA MET A 239 3.93 -18.36 -1.82
C MET A 239 4.55 -18.39 -0.42
N TRP A 240 5.71 -19.02 -0.22
CA TRP A 240 6.37 -19.00 1.10
C TRP A 240 6.79 -17.59 1.54
N GLU A 241 7.23 -16.74 0.58
CA GLU A 241 7.57 -15.33 0.85
C GLU A 241 6.31 -14.52 1.18
N PHE A 242 5.21 -14.79 0.44
CA PHE A 242 3.92 -14.18 0.73
C PHE A 242 3.45 -14.51 2.14
N LYS A 243 3.47 -15.80 2.53
CA LYS A 243 3.14 -16.26 3.88
C LYS A 243 3.97 -15.56 4.95
N LEU A 244 5.26 -15.36 4.69
CA LEU A 244 6.13 -14.60 5.60
C LEU A 244 5.70 -13.13 5.67
N LYS A 245 5.43 -12.49 4.53
CA LYS A 245 5.07 -11.06 4.42
C LYS A 245 3.78 -10.71 5.16
N VAL A 246 2.79 -11.59 5.16
CA VAL A 246 1.51 -11.35 5.87
C VAL A 246 1.59 -11.70 7.35
N SER A 247 2.63 -12.39 7.80
CA SER A 247 2.82 -12.73 9.21
C SER A 247 3.41 -11.57 10.01
N SER A 248 3.16 -11.55 11.33
CA SER A 248 3.79 -10.59 12.25
C SER A 248 5.33 -10.72 12.32
N ILE A 249 5.88 -11.83 11.84
CA ILE A 249 7.32 -12.07 11.80
C ILE A 249 7.99 -11.19 10.74
N HIS A 250 7.30 -10.87 9.64
CA HIS A 250 7.86 -10.06 8.55
C HIS A 250 8.36 -8.69 9.04
N ILE A 251 7.55 -7.99 9.83
CA ILE A 251 7.93 -6.66 10.35
C ILE A 251 9.17 -6.73 11.24
N ILE A 252 9.33 -7.82 11.99
CA ILE A 252 10.51 -8.06 12.83
C ILE A 252 11.75 -8.20 11.94
N PHE A 253 11.67 -9.02 10.88
CA PHE A 253 12.76 -9.19 9.92
C PHE A 253 13.18 -7.87 9.25
N VAL A 254 12.21 -7.06 8.85
CA VAL A 254 12.51 -5.78 8.22
C VAL A 254 13.09 -4.78 9.22
N ALA A 255 12.58 -4.76 10.45
CA ALA A 255 13.15 -3.94 11.52
C ALA A 255 14.63 -4.31 11.77
N MET A 256 14.94 -5.59 11.85
CA MET A 256 16.32 -6.07 12.02
C MET A 256 17.23 -5.66 10.85
N ARG A 257 16.78 -5.83 9.58
CA ARG A 257 17.54 -5.41 8.39
C ARG A 257 17.79 -3.90 8.33
N LYS A 258 16.79 -3.08 8.70
CA LYS A 258 16.99 -1.62 8.77
C LYS A 258 18.02 -1.25 9.85
N TRP A 259 17.96 -1.91 10.98
CA TRP A 259 18.92 -1.71 12.06
C TRP A 259 20.36 -2.08 11.64
N GLU A 260 20.54 -3.21 10.97
CA GLU A 260 21.83 -3.64 10.42
C GLU A 260 22.39 -2.63 9.40
N ARG A 261 21.55 -2.09 8.50
CA ARG A 261 21.95 -1.06 7.54
C ARG A 261 22.41 0.23 8.24
N GLN A 262 21.67 0.69 9.24
CA GLN A 262 22.03 1.87 10.03
C GLN A 262 23.36 1.69 10.76
N PHE A 263 23.59 0.53 11.37
CA PHE A 263 24.86 0.18 12.00
C PHE A 263 26.03 0.19 11.02
N LYS A 264 25.85 -0.39 9.82
CA LYS A 264 26.89 -0.33 8.77
C LYS A 264 27.20 1.09 8.33
N GLN A 265 26.18 1.94 8.18
CA GLN A 265 26.39 3.36 7.85
C GLN A 265 27.14 4.14 8.94
N ILE A 266 26.79 3.92 10.20
CA ILE A 266 27.49 4.51 11.35
C ILE A 266 28.95 4.05 11.34
N LYS A 267 29.22 2.74 11.23
CA LYS A 267 30.58 2.20 11.22
C LYS A 267 31.45 2.74 10.08
N ASN A 268 30.83 3.02 8.91
CA ASN A 268 31.55 3.60 7.76
C ASN A 268 31.82 5.11 7.91
N LYS A 269 31.08 5.83 8.75
CA LYS A 269 31.35 7.25 9.08
C LYS A 269 32.51 7.44 10.08
N PHE A 270 32.87 6.37 10.80
CA PHE A 270 33.95 6.37 11.76
C PHE A 270 35.23 5.63 11.25
N LYS A 271 35.26 5.24 9.99
CA LYS A 271 36.45 4.83 9.24
C LYS A 271 36.89 5.95 8.32
#